data_a79e8c206d4d82b0ad9ed50979fae7d3
#
_entry.id   a79e8c206d4d82b0ad9ed50979fae7d3
#
_cell.length_a   1.000
_cell.length_b   1.000
_cell.length_c   1.000
_cell.angle_alpha   90.00
_cell.angle_beta   90.00
_cell.angle_gamma   90.00
#
_symmetry.space_group_name_H-M   'P 1'
#
loop_
_entity.id
_entity.type
_entity.pdbx_description
1 polymer ?
#
loop_
_entity_poly.entity_id
_entity_poly.type
_entity_poly.pdbx_seq_one_letter_code
_entity_poly.pdbx_strand_id
1 'polypeptide(L)'
;MGMFDWISDKVGDVYHTVKQKVGEILPTLPKTISQWASGQYHAPGGYNWCGPGTRLDSAGQPINTVDSACMAHDYEYDRLAKNKHTISQRDFDRMIRESDTKLVESIDRSGQGDLGALLSKWGIKGKMALEDLGILSRERFVT
;
A
#
# COMPACT_ATOMS: atom_id res chain seq x y z
N MET A 1 36.11 -3.25 -9.45
CA MET A 1 34.70 -2.99 -9.20
C MET A 1 33.99 -2.56 -10.47
N GLY A 2 32.94 -3.24 -10.83
CA GLY A 2 32.15 -2.87 -11.99
C GLY A 2 31.17 -1.74 -11.68
N MET A 3 30.65 -1.10 -12.74
CA MET A 3 29.67 -0.02 -12.63
C MET A 3 28.39 -0.46 -11.89
N PHE A 4 28.00 -1.73 -12.05
CA PHE A 4 26.81 -2.28 -11.38
C PHE A 4 26.99 -2.42 -9.86
N ASP A 5 28.20 -2.72 -9.39
CA ASP A 5 28.49 -2.81 -7.96
C ASP A 5 28.32 -1.45 -7.27
N TRP A 6 28.76 -0.37 -7.93
CA TRP A 6 28.59 0.99 -7.41
C TRP A 6 27.11 1.37 -7.32
N ILE A 7 26.29 1.03 -8.34
CA ILE A 7 24.85 1.29 -8.34
C ILE A 7 24.17 0.50 -7.23
N SER A 8 24.53 -0.76 -7.05
CA SER A 8 23.98 -1.61 -5.99
C SER A 8 24.29 -1.05 -4.61
N ASP A 9 25.52 -0.58 -4.37
CA ASP A 9 25.90 0.06 -3.10
C ASP A 9 25.08 1.34 -2.85
N LYS A 10 24.90 2.17 -3.89
CA LYS A 10 24.10 3.39 -3.77
C LYS A 10 22.62 3.10 -3.45
N VAL A 11 22.05 2.08 -4.06
CA VAL A 11 20.67 1.66 -3.77
C VAL A 11 20.55 1.19 -2.32
N GLY A 12 21.52 0.41 -1.85
CA GLY A 12 21.57 -0.04 -0.45
C GLY A 12 21.66 1.13 0.53
N ASP A 13 22.50 2.12 0.24
CA ASP A 13 22.65 3.33 1.07
C ASP A 13 21.36 4.14 1.12
N VAL A 14 20.69 4.34 -0.02
CA VAL A 14 19.40 5.04 -0.10
C VAL A 14 18.34 4.30 0.73
N TYR A 15 18.30 2.98 0.61
CA TYR A 15 17.37 2.15 1.37
C TYR A 15 17.54 2.33 2.88
N HIS A 16 18.76 2.19 3.38
CA HIS A 16 19.05 2.35 4.81
C HIS A 16 18.72 3.77 5.30
N THR A 17 19.04 4.78 4.50
CA THR A 17 18.72 6.16 4.83
C THR A 17 17.21 6.40 4.91
N VAL A 18 16.45 5.92 3.94
CA VAL A 18 14.99 6.06 3.93
C VAL A 18 14.37 5.33 5.13
N LYS A 19 14.80 4.11 5.41
CA LYS A 19 14.32 3.33 6.56
C LYS A 19 14.58 4.05 7.87
N GLN A 20 15.77 4.60 8.05
CA GLN A 20 16.13 5.37 9.24
C GLN A 20 15.28 6.63 9.37
N LYS A 21 15.15 7.41 8.28
CA LYS A 21 14.35 8.64 8.27
C LYS A 21 12.88 8.38 8.59
N VAL A 22 12.31 7.33 8.02
CA VAL A 22 10.92 6.93 8.32
C VAL A 22 10.78 6.58 9.80
N GLY A 23 11.73 5.83 10.37
CA GLY A 23 11.73 5.48 11.79
C GLY A 23 11.83 6.70 12.71
N GLU A 24 12.56 7.74 12.30
CA GLU A 24 12.69 8.99 13.05
C GLU A 24 11.42 9.85 12.96
N ILE A 25 10.75 9.86 11.81
CA ILE A 25 9.59 10.72 11.55
C ILE A 25 8.30 10.14 12.14
N LEU A 26 8.10 8.82 12.05
CA LEU A 26 6.86 8.16 12.49
C LEU A 26 6.41 8.58 13.89
N PRO A 27 7.29 8.62 14.92
CA PRO A 27 6.85 9.03 16.26
C PRO A 27 6.43 10.49 16.38
N THR A 28 6.84 11.34 15.42
CA THR A 28 6.54 12.77 15.42
C THR A 28 5.30 13.15 14.64
N LEU A 29 4.73 12.21 13.87
CA LEU A 29 3.52 12.44 13.09
C LEU A 29 2.31 12.61 14.01
N PRO A 30 1.28 13.37 13.54
CA PRO A 30 0.00 13.40 14.25
C PRO A 30 -0.48 11.98 14.53
N LYS A 31 -1.04 11.78 15.71
CA LYS A 31 -1.44 10.44 16.18
C LYS A 31 -2.30 9.69 15.15
N THR A 32 -3.23 10.38 14.49
CA THR A 32 -4.11 9.79 13.48
C THR A 32 -3.33 9.26 12.27
N ILE A 33 -2.36 10.02 11.79
CA ILE A 33 -1.52 9.61 10.64
C ILE A 33 -0.60 8.47 11.04
N SER A 34 0.01 8.55 12.21
CA SER A 34 0.86 7.49 12.75
C SER A 34 0.08 6.17 12.89
N GLN A 35 -1.13 6.25 13.45
CA GLN A 35 -1.99 5.09 13.62
C GLN A 35 -2.43 4.52 12.27
N TRP A 36 -2.74 5.37 11.29
CA TRP A 36 -3.07 4.93 9.95
C TRP A 36 -1.88 4.21 9.29
N ALA A 37 -0.67 4.79 9.40
CA ALA A 37 0.54 4.19 8.85
C ALA A 37 0.89 2.86 9.51
N SER A 38 0.50 2.65 10.76
CA SER A 38 0.70 1.37 11.47
C SER A 38 -0.39 0.34 11.18
N GLY A 39 -1.39 0.68 10.37
CA GLY A 39 -2.48 -0.23 10.00
C GLY A 39 -3.66 -0.26 10.97
N GLN A 40 -3.72 0.68 11.90
CA GLN A 40 -4.79 0.73 12.90
C GLN A 40 -6.01 1.54 12.47
N TYR A 41 -5.85 2.45 11.51
CA TYR A 41 -6.91 3.38 11.10
C TYR A 41 -6.94 3.56 9.60
N HIS A 42 -8.11 3.96 9.09
CA HIS A 42 -8.31 4.29 7.70
C HIS A 42 -7.77 5.69 7.37
N ALA A 43 -7.71 6.01 6.09
CA ALA A 43 -7.27 7.32 5.61
C ALA A 43 -8.14 8.43 6.20
N PRO A 44 -7.55 9.61 6.50
CA PRO A 44 -8.30 10.73 7.07
C PRO A 44 -9.38 11.25 6.12
N GLY A 45 -10.47 11.77 6.68
CA GLY A 45 -11.62 12.27 5.93
C GLY A 45 -12.83 11.37 5.97
N GLY A 46 -12.87 10.38 6.87
CA GLY A 46 -14.02 9.50 7.04
C GLY A 46 -14.04 8.28 6.11
N TYR A 47 -12.93 7.95 5.49
CA TYR A 47 -12.81 6.78 4.63
C TYR A 47 -13.09 5.50 5.40
N ASN A 48 -13.85 4.60 4.81
CA ASN A 48 -14.22 3.32 5.41
C ASN A 48 -13.39 2.13 4.87
N TRP A 49 -12.83 2.26 3.68
CA TRP A 49 -12.14 1.17 3.00
C TRP A 49 -10.67 1.45 2.70
N CYS A 50 -10.26 2.71 2.65
CA CYS A 50 -8.88 3.09 2.37
C CYS A 50 -8.04 3.01 3.63
N GLY A 51 -7.07 2.11 3.65
CA GLY A 51 -6.15 1.91 4.76
C GLY A 51 -5.90 0.42 4.99
N PRO A 52 -4.74 0.06 5.56
CA PRO A 52 -4.44 -1.33 5.88
C PRO A 52 -5.33 -1.84 7.02
N GLY A 53 -5.69 -3.13 6.96
CA GLY A 53 -6.46 -3.78 8.02
C GLY A 53 -7.95 -3.53 8.02
N THR A 54 -8.53 -3.14 6.88
CA THR A 54 -9.97 -2.97 6.73
C THR A 54 -10.71 -4.29 7.00
N ARG A 55 -11.78 -4.22 7.79
CA ARG A 55 -12.67 -5.35 8.02
C ARG A 55 -13.80 -5.34 6.99
N LEU A 56 -13.82 -6.34 6.12
CA LEU A 56 -14.79 -6.43 5.02
C LEU A 56 -16.23 -6.52 5.52
N ASP A 57 -16.44 -7.20 6.65
CA ASP A 57 -17.76 -7.46 7.21
C ASP A 57 -18.38 -6.25 7.93
N SER A 58 -17.59 -5.26 8.29
CA SER A 58 -18.05 -4.14 9.14
C SER A 58 -17.61 -2.75 8.65
N ALA A 59 -16.98 -2.66 7.48
CA ALA A 59 -16.47 -1.39 6.97
C ALA A 59 -17.58 -0.42 6.52
N GLY A 60 -18.77 -0.92 6.20
CA GLY A 60 -19.91 -0.10 5.78
C GLY A 60 -19.85 0.30 4.31
N GLN A 61 -20.57 1.35 3.96
CA GLN A 61 -20.63 1.84 2.58
C GLN A 61 -19.42 2.73 2.27
N PRO A 62 -18.89 2.67 1.04
CA PRO A 62 -17.85 3.60 0.61
C PRO A 62 -18.42 5.04 0.54
N ILE A 63 -17.62 6.01 0.98
CA ILE A 63 -18.07 7.41 1.05
C ILE A 63 -17.92 8.17 -0.28
N ASN A 64 -17.07 7.69 -1.17
CA ASN A 64 -16.82 8.33 -2.47
C ASN A 64 -16.18 7.33 -3.45
N THR A 65 -15.85 7.80 -4.65
CA THR A 65 -15.26 6.97 -5.70
C THR A 65 -13.91 6.37 -5.29
N VAL A 66 -13.08 7.12 -4.58
CA VAL A 66 -11.78 6.62 -4.08
C VAL A 66 -12.01 5.51 -3.05
N ASP A 67 -12.92 5.70 -2.13
CA ASP A 67 -13.25 4.68 -1.13
C ASP A 67 -13.83 3.41 -1.77
N SER A 68 -14.62 3.57 -2.82
CA SER A 68 -15.10 2.43 -3.62
C SER A 68 -13.95 1.67 -4.29
N ALA A 69 -12.95 2.38 -4.78
CA ALA A 69 -11.76 1.75 -5.36
C ALA A 69 -10.96 0.99 -4.28
N CYS A 70 -10.84 1.55 -3.10
CA CYS A 70 -10.22 0.86 -1.96
C CYS A 70 -11.02 -0.38 -1.56
N MET A 71 -12.35 -0.31 -1.58
CA MET A 71 -13.22 -1.46 -1.32
C MET A 71 -12.95 -2.60 -2.31
N ALA A 72 -12.91 -2.29 -3.60
CA ALA A 72 -12.61 -3.28 -4.64
C ALA A 72 -11.23 -3.91 -4.44
N HIS A 73 -10.25 -3.11 -4.07
CA HIS A 73 -8.89 -3.56 -3.77
C HIS A 73 -8.87 -4.51 -2.56
N ASP A 74 -9.58 -4.17 -1.49
CA ASP A 74 -9.67 -5.00 -0.28
C ASP A 74 -10.32 -6.36 -0.58
N TYR A 75 -11.40 -6.38 -1.36
CA TYR A 75 -12.04 -7.62 -1.79
C TYR A 75 -11.11 -8.47 -2.67
N GLU A 76 -10.35 -7.84 -3.56
CA GLU A 76 -9.38 -8.55 -4.39
C GLU A 76 -8.29 -9.19 -3.54
N TYR A 77 -7.76 -8.48 -2.55
CA TYR A 77 -6.79 -9.03 -1.61
C TYR A 77 -7.36 -10.20 -0.82
N ASP A 78 -8.60 -10.09 -0.35
CA ASP A 78 -9.28 -11.19 0.37
C ASP A 78 -9.43 -12.42 -0.54
N ARG A 79 -9.85 -12.21 -1.79
CA ARG A 79 -9.97 -13.29 -2.77
C ARG A 79 -8.62 -13.97 -3.02
N LEU A 80 -7.56 -13.20 -3.18
CA LEU A 80 -6.21 -13.73 -3.39
C LEU A 80 -5.72 -14.52 -2.17
N ALA A 81 -5.96 -14.00 -0.97
CA ALA A 81 -5.58 -14.70 0.27
C ALA A 81 -6.28 -16.07 0.38
N LYS A 82 -7.57 -16.12 0.08
CA LYS A 82 -8.37 -17.35 0.13
C LYS A 82 -7.95 -18.39 -0.90
N ASN A 83 -7.41 -17.94 -2.04
CA ASN A 83 -7.02 -18.80 -3.15
C ASN A 83 -5.51 -18.97 -3.28
N LYS A 84 -4.74 -18.54 -2.29
CA LYS A 84 -3.28 -18.56 -2.32
C LYS A 84 -2.71 -19.93 -2.69
N HIS A 85 -3.30 -21.01 -2.16
CA HIS A 85 -2.81 -22.37 -2.37
C HIS A 85 -3.13 -22.93 -3.77
N THR A 86 -4.00 -22.28 -4.52
CA THR A 86 -4.41 -22.72 -5.87
C THR A 86 -3.75 -21.89 -6.97
N ILE A 87 -2.99 -20.88 -6.61
CA ILE A 87 -2.33 -19.96 -7.53
C ILE A 87 -0.82 -20.11 -7.39
N SER A 88 -0.07 -20.10 -8.52
CA SER A 88 1.39 -20.10 -8.45
C SER A 88 1.89 -18.81 -7.78
N GLN A 89 3.05 -18.87 -7.15
CA GLN A 89 3.63 -17.69 -6.50
C GLN A 89 3.83 -16.55 -7.51
N ARG A 90 4.25 -16.88 -8.73
CA ARG A 90 4.43 -15.91 -9.80
C ARG A 90 3.10 -15.20 -10.17
N ASP A 91 2.03 -15.96 -10.34
CA ASP A 91 0.72 -15.41 -10.66
C ASP A 91 0.14 -14.62 -9.50
N PHE A 92 0.33 -15.11 -8.28
CA PHE A 92 -0.09 -14.42 -7.07
C PHE A 92 0.55 -13.04 -6.96
N ASP A 93 1.87 -12.97 -7.13
CA ASP A 93 2.62 -11.70 -7.09
C ASP A 93 2.17 -10.75 -8.20
N ARG A 94 1.91 -11.27 -9.40
CA ARG A 94 1.41 -10.49 -10.53
C ARG A 94 0.03 -9.92 -10.23
N MET A 95 -0.85 -10.71 -9.67
CA MET A 95 -2.23 -10.29 -9.35
C MET A 95 -2.26 -9.22 -8.26
N ILE A 96 -1.38 -9.33 -7.26
CA ILE A 96 -1.23 -8.28 -6.24
C ILE A 96 -0.79 -6.97 -6.91
N ARG A 97 0.22 -7.01 -7.77
CA ARG A 97 0.73 -5.84 -8.48
C ARG A 97 -0.35 -5.21 -9.38
N GLU A 98 -1.11 -6.02 -10.08
CA GLU A 98 -2.23 -5.55 -10.90
C GLU A 98 -3.31 -4.87 -10.06
N SER A 99 -3.63 -5.43 -8.92
CA SER A 99 -4.62 -4.86 -8.00
C SER A 99 -4.16 -3.51 -7.44
N ASP A 100 -2.90 -3.42 -7.04
CA ASP A 100 -2.32 -2.17 -6.54
C ASP A 100 -2.29 -1.09 -7.63
N THR A 101 -1.86 -1.45 -8.83
CA THR A 101 -1.82 -0.54 -9.99
C THR A 101 -3.22 -0.03 -10.33
N LYS A 102 -4.20 -0.91 -10.32
CA LYS A 102 -5.59 -0.56 -10.59
C LYS A 102 -6.15 0.42 -9.58
N LEU A 103 -5.79 0.26 -8.31
CA LEU A 103 -6.19 1.20 -7.26
C LEU A 103 -5.59 2.58 -7.50
N VAL A 104 -4.30 2.67 -7.76
CA VAL A 104 -3.63 3.95 -8.05
C VAL A 104 -4.25 4.64 -9.26
N GLU A 105 -4.48 3.90 -10.34
CA GLU A 105 -5.13 4.43 -11.55
C GLU A 105 -6.56 4.92 -11.26
N SER A 106 -7.31 4.20 -10.45
CA SER A 106 -8.67 4.59 -10.07
C SER A 106 -8.68 5.88 -9.27
N ILE A 107 -7.74 6.05 -8.35
CA ILE A 107 -7.59 7.29 -7.58
C ILE A 107 -7.24 8.45 -8.52
N ASP A 108 -6.31 8.26 -9.44
CA ASP A 108 -5.91 9.29 -10.40
C ASP A 108 -7.10 9.70 -11.30
N ARG A 109 -7.86 8.73 -11.79
CA ARG A 109 -9.03 9.01 -12.64
C ARG A 109 -10.16 9.70 -11.90
N SER A 110 -10.27 9.51 -10.59
CA SER A 110 -11.32 10.14 -9.79
C SER A 110 -11.18 11.66 -9.73
N GLY A 111 -9.98 12.18 -9.90
CA GLY A 111 -9.69 13.60 -9.76
C GLY A 111 -9.78 14.12 -8.32
N GLN A 112 -9.97 13.23 -7.33
CA GLN A 112 -10.06 13.63 -5.93
C GLN A 112 -8.66 13.96 -5.39
N GLY A 113 -8.53 15.13 -4.78
CA GLY A 113 -7.26 15.64 -4.25
C GLY A 113 -7.28 15.86 -2.74
N ASP A 114 -8.26 15.32 -2.02
CA ASP A 114 -8.30 15.39 -0.58
C ASP A 114 -7.16 14.59 0.06
N LEU A 115 -6.83 14.89 1.30
CA LEU A 115 -5.71 14.28 2.00
C LEU A 115 -5.81 12.75 2.06
N GLY A 116 -7.01 12.22 2.31
CA GLY A 116 -7.24 10.79 2.37
C GLY A 116 -6.94 10.08 1.05
N ALA A 117 -7.40 10.68 -0.08
CA ALA A 117 -7.12 10.15 -1.42
C ALA A 117 -5.62 10.17 -1.73
N LEU A 118 -4.94 11.28 -1.42
CA LEU A 118 -3.50 11.42 -1.65
C LEU A 118 -2.70 10.43 -0.81
N LEU A 119 -3.01 10.27 0.46
CA LEU A 119 -2.32 9.33 1.34
C LEU A 119 -2.56 7.88 0.91
N SER A 120 -3.77 7.55 0.46
CA SER A 120 -4.09 6.21 -0.05
C SER A 120 -3.25 5.91 -1.30
N LYS A 121 -3.20 6.84 -2.25
CA LYS A 121 -2.39 6.71 -3.45
C LYS A 121 -0.90 6.55 -3.13
N TRP A 122 -0.35 7.45 -2.32
CA TRP A 122 1.07 7.42 -1.98
C TRP A 122 1.42 6.21 -1.11
N GLY A 123 0.51 5.76 -0.25
CA GLY A 123 0.70 4.54 0.53
C GLY A 123 0.88 3.31 -0.36
N ILE A 124 0.04 3.14 -1.37
CA ILE A 124 0.14 2.03 -2.33
C ILE A 124 1.37 2.18 -3.22
N LYS A 125 1.66 3.37 -3.71
CA LYS A 125 2.89 3.61 -4.50
C LYS A 125 4.14 3.31 -3.68
N GLY A 126 4.17 3.72 -2.41
CA GLY A 126 5.27 3.40 -1.50
C GLY A 126 5.44 1.91 -1.29
N LYS A 127 4.33 1.19 -1.08
CA LYS A 127 4.33 -0.27 -1.00
C LYS A 127 4.94 -0.91 -2.24
N MET A 128 4.48 -0.50 -3.43
CA MET A 128 4.99 -1.02 -4.70
C MET A 128 6.49 -0.76 -4.88
N ALA A 129 6.95 0.44 -4.52
CA ALA A 129 8.37 0.80 -4.59
C ALA A 129 9.21 -0.07 -3.65
N LEU A 130 8.75 -0.31 -2.43
CA LEU A 130 9.44 -1.16 -1.46
C LEU A 130 9.48 -2.62 -1.92
N GLU A 131 8.43 -3.10 -2.57
CA GLU A 131 8.42 -4.43 -3.19
C GLU A 131 9.43 -4.53 -4.33
N ASP A 132 9.51 -3.51 -5.18
CA ASP A 132 10.46 -3.48 -6.30
C ASP A 132 11.92 -3.47 -5.81
N LEU A 133 12.17 -2.86 -4.65
CA LEU A 133 13.49 -2.86 -4.02
C LEU A 133 13.78 -4.15 -3.23
N GLY A 134 12.81 -5.07 -3.16
CA GLY A 134 12.96 -6.33 -2.42
C GLY A 134 12.88 -6.18 -0.91
N ILE A 135 12.39 -5.04 -0.41
CA ILE A 135 12.29 -4.73 1.02
C ILE A 135 11.03 -5.35 1.63
N LEU A 136 9.92 -5.30 0.88
CA LEU A 136 8.65 -5.93 1.25
C LEU A 136 8.37 -7.09 0.32
N SER A 137 7.81 -8.16 0.87
CA SER A 137 7.18 -9.19 0.04
C SER A 137 5.80 -8.69 -0.39
N ARG A 138 5.34 -9.11 -1.57
CA ARG A 138 4.01 -8.75 -2.07
C ARG A 138 2.89 -9.31 -1.22
N GLU A 139 3.16 -10.37 -0.48
CA GLU A 139 2.20 -11.02 0.40
C GLU A 139 1.96 -10.27 1.72
N ARG A 140 2.80 -9.29 2.05
CA ARG A 140 2.85 -8.68 3.38
C ARG A 140 1.49 -8.22 3.91
N PHE A 141 0.63 -7.67 3.05
CA PHE A 141 -0.67 -7.14 3.43
C PHE A 141 -1.85 -7.98 2.93
N VAL A 142 -1.58 -9.10 2.26
CA VAL A 142 -2.62 -9.97 1.70
C VAL A 142 -2.98 -11.10 2.66
N THR A 143 -2.02 -11.57 3.42
CA THR A 143 -2.20 -12.74 4.30
C THR A 143 -2.25 -12.40 5.78
#